data_e7fa618518259d0d3178a730a6d4ce02
#
_entry.id   e7fa618518259d0d3178a730a6d4ce02
#
_cell.length_a   1.000
_cell.length_b   1.000
_cell.length_c   1.000
_cell.angle_alpha   90.00
_cell.angle_beta   90.00
_cell.angle_gamma   90.00
#
_symmetry.space_group_name_H-M   'P 1'
#
loop_
_entity.id
_entity.type
_entity.pdbx_description
1 polymer ?
#
loop_
_entity_poly.entity_id
_entity_poly.type
_entity_poly.pdbx_seq_one_letter_code
_entity_poly.pdbx_strand_id
1 'polypeptide(L)'
;MNSPIRIVLPAVALAAGLTLLTTGCRSAAASAAPALAASAAPAAAGPAVYLAEGGSVTGTWLHAPACASGCVLSGDSTVSLYRMTWSAWNSATAVGTGTEKLDDCTPNCAEGTLHPVPVTVTLSKPVLVCVAGKGAWFWTRTSFTWLAPLPKAFAGGNAPLNPFDYDGIASQAAKSCA
;
A
#
# COMPACT_ATOMS: atom_id res chain seq x y z
N MET A 1 21.60 35.59 -22.34
CA MET A 1 22.88 35.23 -21.71
C MET A 1 22.91 33.71 -21.57
N ASN A 2 23.61 33.04 -22.50
CA ASN A 2 23.63 31.58 -22.64
C ASN A 2 24.83 31.05 -21.87
N SER A 3 24.63 30.23 -20.85
CA SER A 3 25.69 29.47 -20.16
C SER A 3 25.76 28.05 -20.71
N PRO A 4 26.92 27.56 -21.15
CA PRO A 4 27.06 26.20 -21.64
C PRO A 4 27.24 25.21 -20.50
N ILE A 5 26.47 24.11 -20.58
CA ILE A 5 26.57 22.94 -19.70
C ILE A 5 27.84 22.16 -20.08
N ARG A 6 28.76 22.00 -19.14
CA ARG A 6 29.94 21.11 -19.26
C ARG A 6 29.58 19.71 -18.77
N ILE A 7 29.59 18.77 -19.71
CA ILE A 7 29.46 17.34 -19.42
C ILE A 7 30.85 16.83 -19.07
N VAL A 8 31.03 16.31 -17.84
CA VAL A 8 32.25 15.61 -17.41
C VAL A 8 31.95 14.11 -17.45
N LEU A 9 32.62 13.38 -18.34
CA LEU A 9 32.60 11.92 -18.38
C LEU A 9 33.69 11.38 -17.43
N PRO A 10 33.41 10.39 -16.58
CA PRO A 10 34.45 9.65 -15.88
C PRO A 10 34.98 8.51 -16.73
N ALA A 11 36.30 8.42 -16.79
CA ALA A 11 37.07 7.38 -17.46
C ALA A 11 36.95 6.04 -16.73
N VAL A 12 36.68 4.99 -17.49
CA VAL A 12 36.70 3.60 -17.05
C VAL A 12 38.14 3.08 -17.11
N ALA A 13 38.72 2.71 -15.99
CA ALA A 13 40.01 1.99 -15.92
C ALA A 13 39.74 0.50 -15.91
N LEU A 14 40.18 -0.17 -16.97
CA LEU A 14 40.32 -1.63 -17.03
C LEU A 14 41.61 -2.04 -16.28
N ALA A 15 41.47 -2.88 -15.27
CA ALA A 15 42.57 -3.64 -14.71
C ALA A 15 42.41 -5.13 -15.04
N ALA A 16 43.27 -5.59 -15.92
CA ALA A 16 43.48 -7.01 -16.18
C ALA A 16 44.46 -7.57 -15.13
N GLY A 17 44.07 -8.60 -14.42
CA GLY A 17 44.90 -9.33 -13.47
C GLY A 17 44.86 -10.84 -13.73
N LEU A 18 46.02 -11.35 -14.10
CA LEU A 18 46.35 -12.69 -14.59
C LEU A 18 46.64 -13.65 -13.42
N THR A 19 46.15 -14.87 -13.53
CA THR A 19 46.61 -16.18 -13.06
C THR A 19 47.06 -16.40 -11.61
N LEU A 20 46.60 -17.55 -11.07
CA LEU A 20 47.45 -18.62 -10.57
C LEU A 20 46.69 -19.92 -10.35
N LEU A 21 47.10 -20.95 -11.04
CA LEU A 21 46.75 -22.34 -10.84
C LEU A 21 47.28 -22.84 -9.48
N THR A 22 46.40 -23.40 -8.64
CA THR A 22 46.81 -24.30 -7.57
C THR A 22 45.99 -25.58 -7.62
N THR A 23 46.72 -26.63 -7.94
CA THR A 23 46.37 -28.03 -7.90
C THR A 23 46.00 -28.49 -6.48
N GLY A 24 44.93 -29.26 -6.37
CA GLY A 24 44.87 -30.39 -5.42
C GLY A 24 44.19 -30.15 -4.12
N CYS A 25 42.97 -30.71 -3.99
CA CYS A 25 42.59 -31.58 -2.88
C CYS A 25 41.26 -32.25 -3.22
N ARG A 26 41.30 -33.57 -3.30
CA ARG A 26 40.12 -34.41 -3.38
C ARG A 26 39.32 -34.23 -2.12
N SER A 27 38.21 -33.56 -2.21
CA SER A 27 37.18 -33.57 -1.15
C SER A 27 36.09 -34.55 -1.57
N ALA A 28 35.85 -35.50 -0.70
CA ALA A 28 34.80 -36.50 -0.81
C ALA A 28 33.45 -35.79 -1.02
N ALA A 29 32.78 -36.16 -2.09
CA ALA A 29 31.39 -35.71 -2.33
C ALA A 29 30.51 -36.37 -1.27
N ALA A 30 30.16 -35.59 -0.25
CA ALA A 30 29.03 -35.90 0.60
C ALA A 30 27.76 -35.73 -0.24
N SER A 31 27.13 -36.87 -0.55
CA SER A 31 25.84 -36.92 -1.24
C SER A 31 24.79 -36.28 -0.30
N ALA A 32 24.53 -34.99 -0.48
CA ALA A 32 23.42 -34.34 0.20
C ALA A 32 22.12 -34.92 -0.37
N ALA A 33 21.41 -35.70 0.43
CA ALA A 33 20.05 -36.13 0.11
C ALA A 33 19.19 -34.87 -0.15
N PRO A 34 18.36 -34.86 -1.20
CA PRO A 34 17.48 -33.76 -1.46
C PRO A 34 16.50 -33.64 -0.26
N ALA A 35 16.61 -32.55 0.49
CA ALA A 35 15.59 -32.21 1.48
C ALA A 35 14.26 -32.06 0.72
N LEU A 36 13.34 -32.99 0.98
CA LEU A 36 11.96 -32.86 0.53
C LEU A 36 11.46 -31.52 1.07
N ALA A 37 11.36 -30.53 0.18
CA ALA A 37 10.70 -29.28 0.47
C ALA A 37 9.27 -29.65 0.89
N ALA A 38 8.98 -29.58 2.19
CA ALA A 38 7.63 -29.70 2.70
C ALA A 38 6.81 -28.60 1.99
N SER A 39 5.96 -29.03 1.06
CA SER A 39 4.98 -28.13 0.43
C SER A 39 4.13 -27.59 1.56
N ALA A 40 4.36 -26.33 1.95
CA ALA A 40 3.51 -25.67 2.92
C ALA A 40 2.08 -25.70 2.36
N ALA A 41 1.19 -26.38 3.08
CA ALA A 41 -0.23 -26.35 2.73
C ALA A 41 -0.65 -24.87 2.65
N PRO A 42 -1.42 -24.48 1.61
CA PRO A 42 -1.89 -23.12 1.52
C PRO A 42 -2.67 -22.81 2.81
N ALA A 43 -2.23 -21.76 3.54
CA ALA A 43 -2.95 -21.29 4.70
C ALA A 43 -4.40 -21.03 4.27
N ALA A 44 -5.36 -21.57 5.02
CA ALA A 44 -6.78 -21.39 4.72
C ALA A 44 -7.01 -19.89 4.54
N ALA A 45 -7.45 -19.50 3.35
CA ALA A 45 -7.74 -18.10 3.06
C ALA A 45 -8.84 -17.66 4.03
N GLY A 46 -8.53 -16.69 4.88
CA GLY A 46 -9.53 -16.06 5.75
C GLY A 46 -10.65 -15.40 4.93
N PRO A 47 -11.68 -14.85 5.58
CA PRO A 47 -12.75 -14.18 4.88
C PRO A 47 -12.21 -13.03 4.01
N ALA A 48 -12.85 -12.79 2.86
CA ALA A 48 -12.57 -11.62 2.04
C ALA A 48 -12.91 -10.36 2.84
N VAL A 49 -11.97 -9.40 2.89
CA VAL A 49 -12.16 -8.12 3.55
C VAL A 49 -12.14 -7.00 2.51
N TYR A 50 -13.10 -6.11 2.59
CA TYR A 50 -13.34 -5.06 1.60
C TYR A 50 -12.96 -3.69 2.14
N LEU A 51 -12.54 -2.80 1.24
CA LEU A 51 -12.49 -1.37 1.46
C LEU A 51 -13.83 -0.78 0.99
N ALA A 52 -14.54 -0.10 1.89
CA ALA A 52 -15.77 0.61 1.54
C ALA A 52 -15.42 1.98 0.95
N GLU A 53 -15.68 2.18 -0.33
CA GLU A 53 -15.40 3.45 -1.01
C GLU A 53 -16.24 4.58 -0.40
N GLY A 54 -15.60 5.72 -0.14
CA GLY A 54 -16.22 6.85 0.56
C GLY A 54 -16.63 6.55 2.00
N GLY A 55 -16.11 5.47 2.60
CA GLY A 55 -16.41 5.09 3.98
C GLY A 55 -17.84 4.57 4.20
N SER A 56 -18.55 4.15 3.16
CA SER A 56 -19.94 3.67 3.25
C SER A 56 -20.10 2.21 2.85
N VAL A 57 -20.64 1.39 3.74
CA VAL A 57 -20.94 -0.03 3.46
C VAL A 57 -22.12 -0.22 2.51
N THR A 58 -22.88 0.82 2.20
CA THR A 58 -23.98 0.80 1.23
C THR A 58 -23.54 1.20 -0.19
N GLY A 59 -22.28 1.64 -0.34
CA GLY A 59 -21.69 2.03 -1.62
C GLY A 59 -20.92 0.90 -2.31
N THR A 60 -19.83 1.27 -2.98
CA THR A 60 -18.95 0.33 -3.69
C THR A 60 -18.01 -0.36 -2.70
N TRP A 61 -17.90 -1.67 -2.83
CA TRP A 61 -16.95 -2.50 -2.07
C TRP A 61 -15.77 -2.89 -2.95
N LEU A 62 -14.58 -2.51 -2.51
CA LEU A 62 -13.35 -2.73 -3.25
C LEU A 62 -12.56 -3.87 -2.60
N HIS A 63 -12.02 -4.75 -3.43
CA HIS A 63 -11.09 -5.81 -3.05
C HIS A 63 -9.84 -5.72 -3.95
N ALA A 64 -8.76 -6.41 -3.62
CA ALA A 64 -7.55 -6.39 -4.44
C ALA A 64 -7.85 -6.87 -5.90
N PRO A 65 -7.32 -6.16 -6.93
CA PRO A 65 -6.44 -4.97 -6.88
C PRO A 65 -7.23 -3.65 -6.81
N ALA A 66 -7.62 -3.25 -5.59
CA ALA A 66 -8.36 -2.01 -5.36
C ALA A 66 -7.54 -0.77 -5.73
N CYS A 67 -8.22 0.28 -6.15
CA CYS A 67 -7.65 1.62 -6.40
C CYS A 67 -6.55 1.67 -7.48
N ALA A 68 -6.45 0.70 -8.39
CA ALA A 68 -5.50 0.75 -9.49
C ALA A 68 -5.74 1.96 -10.41
N SER A 69 -6.99 2.25 -10.74
CA SER A 69 -7.42 3.42 -11.52
C SER A 69 -7.83 4.63 -10.66
N GLY A 70 -8.03 4.40 -9.36
CA GLY A 70 -8.44 5.41 -8.38
C GLY A 70 -9.61 4.92 -7.53
N CYS A 71 -9.66 5.39 -6.30
CA CYS A 71 -10.79 5.21 -5.38
C CYS A 71 -10.83 6.36 -4.36
N VAL A 72 -12.00 6.63 -3.84
CA VAL A 72 -12.23 7.68 -2.83
C VAL A 72 -12.26 7.03 -1.45
N LEU A 73 -11.54 7.60 -0.49
CA LEU A 73 -11.52 7.13 0.89
C LEU A 73 -12.47 7.91 1.79
N SER A 74 -12.55 9.24 1.61
CA SER A 74 -13.43 10.12 2.38
C SER A 74 -14.76 10.36 1.68
N GLY A 75 -15.84 10.51 2.45
CA GLY A 75 -17.18 10.76 1.89
C GLY A 75 -17.31 12.08 1.13
N ASP A 76 -16.44 13.04 1.40
CA ASP A 76 -16.35 14.35 0.76
C ASP A 76 -15.35 14.41 -0.41
N SER A 77 -14.74 13.27 -0.76
CA SER A 77 -13.75 13.13 -1.85
C SER A 77 -12.43 13.88 -1.65
N THR A 78 -12.15 14.39 -0.43
CA THR A 78 -10.90 15.11 -0.14
C THR A 78 -9.68 14.21 -0.04
N VAL A 79 -9.88 12.91 0.16
CA VAL A 79 -8.82 11.89 0.20
C VAL A 79 -9.12 10.78 -0.80
N SER A 80 -8.19 10.55 -1.71
CA SER A 80 -8.33 9.49 -2.71
C SER A 80 -6.99 8.81 -3.01
N LEU A 81 -7.05 7.53 -3.39
CA LEU A 81 -5.89 6.71 -3.76
C LEU A 81 -5.88 6.43 -5.25
N TYR A 82 -4.69 6.41 -5.85
CA TYR A 82 -4.47 6.13 -7.27
C TYR A 82 -3.26 5.23 -7.49
N ARG A 83 -3.30 4.43 -8.54
CA ARG A 83 -2.18 3.57 -8.98
C ARG A 83 -1.67 2.68 -7.86
N MET A 84 -2.59 2.16 -7.05
CA MET A 84 -2.23 1.27 -5.96
C MET A 84 -1.77 -0.07 -6.48
N THR A 85 -0.65 -0.55 -5.92
CA THR A 85 -0.14 -1.90 -6.06
C THR A 85 -0.08 -2.52 -4.67
N TRP A 86 -0.81 -3.61 -4.47
CA TRP A 86 -0.91 -4.27 -3.17
C TRP A 86 0.10 -5.41 -3.08
N SER A 87 0.96 -5.35 -2.08
CA SER A 87 1.92 -6.40 -1.74
C SER A 87 1.35 -7.45 -0.79
N ALA A 88 0.31 -7.08 -0.04
CA ALA A 88 -0.45 -7.98 0.82
C ALA A 88 -1.92 -7.57 0.83
N TRP A 89 -2.82 -8.57 0.87
CA TRP A 89 -4.24 -8.39 1.11
C TRP A 89 -4.79 -9.70 1.70
N ASN A 90 -4.96 -9.73 3.01
CA ASN A 90 -5.42 -10.91 3.74
C ASN A 90 -6.49 -10.52 4.76
N SER A 91 -6.96 -11.45 5.58
CA SER A 91 -8.03 -11.19 6.55
C SER A 91 -7.62 -10.32 7.75
N ALA A 92 -6.34 -10.02 7.95
CA ALA A 92 -5.84 -9.24 9.08
C ALA A 92 -5.33 -7.86 8.67
N THR A 93 -4.76 -7.74 7.47
CA THR A 93 -4.17 -6.50 6.96
C THR A 93 -4.08 -6.49 5.44
N ALA A 94 -4.07 -5.29 4.85
CA ALA A 94 -3.64 -5.08 3.48
C ALA A 94 -2.57 -3.99 3.45
N VAL A 95 -1.53 -4.19 2.61
CA VAL A 95 -0.43 -3.24 2.45
C VAL A 95 -0.22 -2.98 0.97
N GLY A 96 -0.18 -1.72 0.58
CA GLY A 96 0.04 -1.31 -0.80
C GLY A 96 0.79 0.00 -0.92
N THR A 97 1.36 0.25 -2.08
CA THR A 97 2.03 1.50 -2.43
C THR A 97 1.34 2.14 -3.62
N GLY A 98 1.35 3.46 -3.68
CA GLY A 98 0.74 4.21 -4.78
C GLY A 98 0.80 5.71 -4.55
N THR A 99 -0.22 6.40 -5.00
CA THR A 99 -0.35 7.86 -4.85
C THR A 99 -1.62 8.19 -4.09
N GLU A 100 -1.49 8.93 -3.01
CA GLU A 100 -2.59 9.60 -2.34
C GLU A 100 -2.78 10.98 -2.97
N LYS A 101 -4.02 11.37 -3.23
CA LYS A 101 -4.37 12.75 -3.61
C LYS A 101 -5.13 13.36 -2.45
N LEU A 102 -4.59 14.44 -1.93
CA LEU A 102 -5.10 15.22 -0.82
C LEU A 102 -5.61 16.55 -1.34
N ASP A 103 -6.84 16.92 -1.01
CA ASP A 103 -7.40 18.23 -1.28
C ASP A 103 -7.02 19.19 -0.16
N ASP A 104 -6.48 20.36 -0.50
CA ASP A 104 -6.10 21.38 0.49
C ASP A 104 -7.29 22.23 0.96
N CYS A 105 -8.46 22.03 0.38
CA CYS A 105 -9.71 22.73 0.72
C CYS A 105 -9.57 24.28 0.75
N THR A 106 -8.70 24.84 -0.08
CA THR A 106 -8.45 26.28 -0.13
C THR A 106 -8.94 26.88 -1.45
N PRO A 107 -9.92 27.79 -1.46
CA PRO A 107 -10.62 28.42 -0.33
C PRO A 107 -11.71 27.53 0.33
N ASN A 108 -12.13 26.47 -0.34
CA ASN A 108 -13.05 25.44 0.14
C ASN A 108 -12.77 24.12 -0.61
N CYS A 109 -13.31 22.99 -0.12
CA CYS A 109 -13.01 21.67 -0.70
C CYS A 109 -13.59 21.44 -2.12
N ALA A 110 -14.53 22.26 -2.59
CA ALA A 110 -15.04 22.17 -3.96
C ALA A 110 -14.12 22.87 -4.97
N GLU A 111 -13.31 23.82 -4.50
CA GLU A 111 -12.38 24.63 -5.31
C GLU A 111 -10.90 24.39 -4.94
N GLY A 112 -10.66 23.49 -4.00
CA GLY A 112 -9.33 23.16 -3.50
C GLY A 112 -8.43 22.53 -4.55
N THR A 113 -7.16 22.47 -4.24
CA THR A 113 -6.15 21.86 -5.12
C THR A 113 -5.80 20.46 -4.64
N LEU A 114 -5.88 19.48 -5.56
CA LEU A 114 -5.46 18.11 -5.29
C LEU A 114 -3.95 17.98 -5.38
N HIS A 115 -3.33 17.60 -4.28
CA HIS A 115 -1.89 17.39 -4.14
C HIS A 115 -1.56 15.88 -4.18
N PRO A 116 -0.88 15.39 -5.22
CA PRO A 116 -0.45 13.99 -5.27
C PRO A 116 0.78 13.76 -4.37
N VAL A 117 0.71 12.77 -3.49
CA VAL A 117 1.81 12.37 -2.60
C VAL A 117 2.05 10.86 -2.72
N PRO A 118 3.29 10.39 -2.96
CA PRO A 118 3.58 8.97 -2.94
C PRO A 118 3.44 8.42 -1.53
N VAL A 119 2.78 7.25 -1.40
CA VAL A 119 2.38 6.72 -0.12
C VAL A 119 2.47 5.21 -0.05
N THR A 120 2.77 4.69 1.15
CA THR A 120 2.44 3.31 1.55
C THR A 120 1.17 3.36 2.40
N VAL A 121 0.20 2.55 2.05
CA VAL A 121 -1.09 2.43 2.73
C VAL A 121 -1.15 1.11 3.46
N THR A 122 -1.59 1.15 4.71
CA THR A 122 -1.91 -0.05 5.51
C THR A 122 -3.37 -0.01 5.93
N LEU A 123 -4.14 -1.01 5.50
CA LEU A 123 -5.51 -1.23 5.96
C LEU A 123 -5.49 -2.24 7.10
N SER A 124 -6.29 -2.00 8.14
CA SER A 124 -6.31 -2.82 9.35
C SER A 124 -7.66 -2.73 10.08
N LYS A 125 -7.78 -3.46 11.18
CA LYS A 125 -8.97 -3.54 12.02
C LYS A 125 -10.23 -3.94 11.22
N PRO A 126 -10.27 -5.14 10.64
CA PRO A 126 -11.45 -5.61 9.92
C PRO A 126 -12.60 -5.88 10.90
N VAL A 127 -13.80 -5.49 10.52
CA VAL A 127 -15.04 -5.78 11.27
C VAL A 127 -16.07 -6.45 10.37
N LEU A 128 -16.89 -7.31 10.96
CA LEU A 128 -18.04 -7.90 10.29
C LEU A 128 -19.21 -6.90 10.33
N VAL A 129 -19.81 -6.60 9.20
CA VAL A 129 -21.01 -5.76 9.08
C VAL A 129 -22.09 -6.54 8.36
N CYS A 130 -23.33 -6.41 8.82
CA CYS A 130 -24.49 -7.04 8.19
C CYS A 130 -25.11 -6.06 7.19
N VAL A 131 -24.90 -6.32 5.90
CA VAL A 131 -25.49 -5.52 4.81
C VAL A 131 -26.58 -6.33 4.13
N ALA A 132 -27.81 -5.85 4.17
CA ALA A 132 -28.99 -6.54 3.65
C ALA A 132 -29.11 -8.02 4.14
N GLY A 133 -28.85 -8.25 5.42
CA GLY A 133 -28.88 -9.59 6.04
C GLY A 133 -27.70 -10.50 5.72
N LYS A 134 -26.70 -10.04 4.97
CA LYS A 134 -25.51 -10.81 4.64
C LYS A 134 -24.27 -10.22 5.33
N GLY A 135 -23.44 -11.09 5.89
CA GLY A 135 -22.18 -10.68 6.52
C GLY A 135 -21.12 -10.37 5.48
N ALA A 136 -20.48 -9.20 5.64
CA ALA A 136 -19.29 -8.84 4.90
C ALA A 136 -18.26 -8.20 5.83
N TRP A 137 -16.97 -8.43 5.59
CA TRP A 137 -15.90 -7.86 6.38
C TRP A 137 -15.36 -6.59 5.74
N PHE A 138 -15.15 -5.55 6.54
CA PHE A 138 -14.65 -4.25 6.08
C PHE A 138 -13.48 -3.77 6.92
N TRP A 139 -12.50 -3.16 6.27
CA TRP A 139 -11.45 -2.41 6.95
C TRP A 139 -12.04 -1.18 7.62
N THR A 140 -11.64 -0.92 8.87
CA THR A 140 -12.07 0.27 9.60
C THR A 140 -10.93 1.24 9.90
N ARG A 141 -9.69 0.90 9.55
CA ARG A 141 -8.55 1.80 9.71
C ARG A 141 -7.66 1.80 8.48
N THR A 142 -7.36 2.99 8.00
CA THR A 142 -6.33 3.26 6.99
C THR A 142 -5.21 4.07 7.63
N SER A 143 -3.97 3.60 7.50
CA SER A 143 -2.77 4.32 7.93
C SER A 143 -1.91 4.63 6.73
N PHE A 144 -1.33 5.83 6.70
CA PHE A 144 -0.50 6.34 5.63
C PHE A 144 0.93 6.52 6.10
N THR A 145 1.87 6.07 5.28
CA THR A 145 3.29 6.42 5.41
C THR A 145 3.67 7.15 4.13
N TRP A 146 3.78 8.48 4.22
CA TRP A 146 4.16 9.30 3.08
C TRP A 146 5.64 9.10 2.75
N LEU A 147 5.91 8.83 1.49
CA LEU A 147 7.26 8.57 0.97
C LEU A 147 7.99 9.86 0.52
N ALA A 148 7.30 11.01 0.64
CA ALA A 148 7.84 12.35 0.43
C ALA A 148 7.23 13.30 1.47
N PRO A 149 7.86 14.46 1.73
CA PRO A 149 7.27 15.49 2.57
C PRO A 149 5.90 15.93 2.05
N LEU A 150 4.96 16.14 2.97
CA LEU A 150 3.66 16.71 2.60
C LEU A 150 3.83 18.12 2.04
N PRO A 151 3.01 18.53 1.06
CA PRO A 151 2.97 19.91 0.57
C PRO A 151 2.72 20.92 1.68
N LYS A 152 3.23 22.16 1.50
CA LYS A 152 3.12 23.22 2.51
C LYS A 152 1.68 23.56 2.89
N ALA A 153 0.72 23.32 2.00
CA ALA A 153 -0.71 23.49 2.26
C ALA A 153 -1.19 22.68 3.48
N PHE A 154 -0.53 21.56 3.79
CA PHE A 154 -0.87 20.69 4.92
C PHE A 154 -0.01 20.94 6.16
N ALA A 155 0.75 22.03 6.21
CA ALA A 155 1.50 22.44 7.41
C ALA A 155 0.57 23.17 8.40
N GLY A 156 1.00 23.21 9.68
CA GLY A 156 0.37 24.11 10.67
C GLY A 156 -1.03 23.70 11.15
N GLY A 157 -1.34 22.41 11.17
CA GLY A 157 -2.62 21.90 11.70
C GLY A 157 -3.62 21.45 10.62
N ASN A 158 -3.29 21.68 9.34
CA ASN A 158 -4.08 21.17 8.21
C ASN A 158 -3.60 19.79 7.74
N ALA A 159 -2.80 19.10 8.56
CA ALA A 159 -2.33 17.76 8.22
C ALA A 159 -3.50 16.80 8.08
N PRO A 160 -3.49 15.93 7.05
CA PRO A 160 -4.54 14.93 6.90
C PRO A 160 -4.56 13.97 8.09
N LEU A 161 -5.74 13.44 8.42
CA LEU A 161 -5.89 12.47 9.51
C LEU A 161 -5.05 11.22 9.23
N ASN A 162 -4.19 10.87 10.19
CA ASN A 162 -3.38 9.66 10.08
C ASN A 162 -3.13 9.06 11.48
N PRO A 163 -3.70 7.89 11.80
CA PRO A 163 -4.55 7.08 10.92
C PRO A 163 -5.92 7.69 10.66
N PHE A 164 -6.53 7.29 9.54
CA PHE A 164 -7.91 7.60 9.20
C PHE A 164 -8.80 6.43 9.64
N ASP A 165 -9.71 6.65 10.59
CA ASP A 165 -10.64 5.64 11.09
C ASP A 165 -12.03 5.83 10.49
N TYR A 166 -12.65 4.72 10.05
CA TYR A 166 -14.01 4.68 9.54
C TYR A 166 -14.98 4.36 10.69
N ASP A 167 -15.19 5.32 11.58
CA ASP A 167 -16.04 5.15 12.77
C ASP A 167 -17.49 4.77 12.41
N GLY A 168 -18.00 5.28 11.29
CA GLY A 168 -19.31 4.91 10.77
C GLY A 168 -19.44 3.43 10.40
N ILE A 169 -18.35 2.79 9.94
CA ILE A 169 -18.30 1.35 9.68
C ILE A 169 -18.08 0.60 10.99
N ALA A 170 -17.14 1.06 11.82
CA ALA A 170 -16.82 0.43 13.09
C ALA A 170 -18.04 0.35 14.03
N SER A 171 -18.90 1.37 14.03
CA SER A 171 -20.13 1.40 14.83
C SER A 171 -21.20 0.38 14.38
N GLN A 172 -21.09 -0.15 13.16
CA GLN A 172 -21.98 -1.18 12.59
C GLN A 172 -21.45 -2.60 12.80
N ALA A 173 -20.35 -2.77 13.54
CA ALA A 173 -19.75 -4.07 13.77
C ALA A 173 -20.72 -5.06 14.42
N ALA A 174 -20.84 -6.24 13.83
CA ALA A 174 -21.72 -7.31 14.28
C ALA A 174 -20.90 -8.54 14.72
N LYS A 175 -21.45 -9.34 15.65
CA LYS A 175 -20.83 -10.64 16.02
C LYS A 175 -21.22 -11.73 15.02
N SER A 176 -22.42 -11.65 14.46
CA SER A 176 -22.95 -12.55 13.43
C SER A 176 -24.07 -11.85 12.68
N CYS A 177 -24.37 -12.29 11.48
CA CYS A 177 -25.53 -11.86 10.71
C CYS A 177 -26.55 -13.00 10.71
N ALA A 178 -27.79 -12.68 11.02
CA ALA A 178 -28.89 -13.64 11.06
C ALA A 178 -29.29 -14.09 9.65
#